data_e60fbccc9bebe5431bd3411613f327cb
#
_entry.id   e60fbccc9bebe5431bd3411613f327cb
#
_cell.length_a   1.000
_cell.length_b   1.000
_cell.length_c   1.000
_cell.angle_alpha   90.00
_cell.angle_beta   90.00
_cell.angle_gamma   90.00
#
_symmetry.space_group_name_H-M   'P 1'
#
loop_
_entity.id
_entity.type
_entity.pdbx_description
1 polymer ?
#
loop_
_entity_poly.entity_id
_entity_poly.type
_entity_poly.pdbx_seq_one_letter_code
_entity_poly.pdbx_strand_id
1 'polypeptide(L)'
;MLNRDHVAAPAVMLLASLHGELANRIRAVVEEWPIPPKLVGLFGSAARRDGDARSDIDVLVVTDDPALDDRVDDLAELIRRWTGNRAQVVGRTPADVARLVRAKEPIVSEWTRDLIVIVGERTALGKAA
;
A
#
# COMPACT_ATOMS: atom_id res chain seq x y z
N MET A 1 -19.68 16.73 2.05
CA MET A 1 -20.40 15.59 2.60
C MET A 1 -20.76 14.61 1.50
N LEU A 2 -20.59 13.34 1.75
CA LEU A 2 -20.96 12.34 0.79
C LEU A 2 -22.47 12.32 0.60
N ASN A 3 -22.92 12.42 -0.62
CA ASN A 3 -24.33 12.35 -0.92
C ASN A 3 -24.76 10.89 -1.04
N ARG A 4 -25.35 10.39 0.01
CA ARG A 4 -25.72 8.98 0.05
C ARG A 4 -26.98 8.68 -0.75
N ASP A 5 -27.73 9.69 -1.04
CA ASP A 5 -28.93 9.52 -1.86
C ASP A 5 -28.55 9.35 -3.32
N HIS A 6 -27.40 9.82 -3.67
CA HIS A 6 -26.88 9.68 -5.00
C HIS A 6 -26.19 8.33 -5.11
N VAL A 7 -26.97 7.33 -5.24
CA VAL A 7 -26.43 5.99 -5.23
C VAL A 7 -26.02 5.59 -6.61
N ALA A 8 -24.78 5.77 -6.87
CA ALA A 8 -24.28 5.34 -8.14
C ALA A 8 -24.46 3.85 -8.29
N ALA A 9 -23.91 3.10 -7.40
CA ALA A 9 -24.02 1.67 -7.46
C ALA A 9 -23.65 1.12 -6.09
N PRO A 10 -24.53 0.40 -5.44
CA PRO A 10 -24.20 -0.17 -4.14
C PRO A 10 -22.94 -1.02 -4.15
N ALA A 11 -22.70 -1.76 -5.23
CA ALA A 11 -21.51 -2.61 -5.35
C ALA A 11 -20.24 -1.77 -5.38
N VAL A 12 -20.24 -0.63 -6.07
CA VAL A 12 -19.08 0.24 -6.14
C VAL A 12 -18.77 0.82 -4.76
N MET A 13 -19.79 1.26 -4.05
CA MET A 13 -19.61 1.80 -2.71
C MET A 13 -19.06 0.74 -1.75
N LEU A 14 -19.53 -0.50 -1.88
CA LEU A 14 -19.06 -1.57 -1.03
C LEU A 14 -17.57 -1.86 -1.26
N LEU A 15 -17.15 -1.90 -2.51
CA LEU A 15 -15.74 -2.13 -2.84
C LEU A 15 -14.86 -1.01 -2.31
N ALA A 16 -15.29 0.24 -2.48
CA ALA A 16 -14.56 1.38 -1.96
C ALA A 16 -14.44 1.31 -0.44
N SER A 17 -15.51 0.89 0.24
CA SER A 17 -15.50 0.72 1.67
C SER A 17 -14.50 -0.32 2.14
N LEU A 18 -14.44 -1.46 1.44
CA LEU A 18 -13.51 -2.52 1.80
C LEU A 18 -12.06 -2.06 1.66
N HIS A 19 -11.74 -1.37 0.57
CA HIS A 19 -10.39 -0.84 0.38
C HIS A 19 -10.08 0.23 1.42
N GLY A 20 -11.05 1.07 1.75
CA GLY A 20 -10.88 2.09 2.78
C GLY A 20 -10.68 1.48 4.15
N GLU A 21 -11.41 0.43 4.46
CA GLU A 21 -11.26 -0.29 5.71
C GLU A 21 -9.87 -0.89 5.84
N LEU A 22 -9.40 -1.54 4.79
CA LEU A 22 -8.05 -2.12 4.78
C LEU A 22 -7.00 -1.05 4.97
N ALA A 23 -7.11 0.05 4.24
CA ALA A 23 -6.17 1.16 4.36
C ALA A 23 -6.16 1.72 5.77
N ASN A 24 -7.33 1.86 6.40
CA ASN A 24 -7.41 2.36 7.77
C ASN A 24 -6.76 1.42 8.76
N ARG A 25 -6.93 0.12 8.59
CA ARG A 25 -6.29 -0.86 9.46
C ARG A 25 -4.78 -0.85 9.32
N ILE A 26 -4.30 -0.77 8.10
CA ILE A 26 -2.87 -0.68 7.84
C ILE A 26 -2.31 0.59 8.48
N ARG A 27 -3.00 1.72 8.29
CA ARG A 27 -2.56 2.99 8.87
C ARG A 27 -2.46 2.90 10.39
N ALA A 28 -3.45 2.30 11.05
CA ALA A 28 -3.46 2.18 12.49
C ALA A 28 -2.27 1.38 13.00
N VAL A 29 -1.92 0.29 12.33
CA VAL A 29 -0.78 -0.53 12.69
C VAL A 29 0.53 0.24 12.49
N VAL A 30 0.66 0.88 11.35
CA VAL A 30 1.89 1.58 10.97
C VAL A 30 2.14 2.78 11.89
N GLU A 31 1.09 3.44 12.32
CA GLU A 31 1.24 4.59 13.23
C GLU A 31 1.76 4.19 14.59
N GLU A 32 1.67 2.92 14.94
CA GLU A 32 2.21 2.42 16.20
C GLU A 32 3.68 1.99 16.08
N TRP A 33 4.24 2.00 14.89
CA TRP A 33 5.64 1.62 14.72
C TRP A 33 6.56 2.66 15.37
N PRO A 34 7.64 2.22 16.03
CA PRO A 34 8.57 3.17 16.68
C PRO A 34 9.21 4.16 15.71
N ILE A 35 9.47 3.72 14.49
CA ILE A 35 10.07 4.57 13.47
C ILE A 35 9.06 4.75 12.36
N PRO A 36 8.55 5.98 12.16
CA PRO A 36 7.57 6.21 11.10
C PRO A 36 8.16 5.94 9.72
N PRO A 37 7.46 5.20 8.87
CA PRO A 37 7.94 4.97 7.52
C PRO A 37 7.83 6.23 6.66
N LYS A 38 8.62 6.27 5.61
CA LYS A 38 8.57 7.36 4.62
C LYS A 38 7.34 7.22 3.73
N LEU A 39 6.90 6.01 3.50
CA LEU A 39 5.77 5.75 2.61
C LEU A 39 5.23 4.35 2.87
N VAL A 40 3.92 4.23 2.91
CA VAL A 40 3.22 2.94 2.87
C VAL A 40 2.07 3.11 1.89
N GLY A 41 1.91 2.18 0.98
CA GLY A 41 0.82 2.26 0.02
C GLY A 41 0.44 0.92 -0.58
N LEU A 42 -0.74 0.88 -1.18
CA LEU A 42 -1.24 -0.27 -1.91
C LEU A 42 -0.92 -0.11 -3.39
N PHE A 43 -0.54 -1.19 -4.03
CA PHE A 43 -0.31 -1.15 -5.48
C PHE A 43 -0.78 -2.46 -6.12
N GLY A 44 -0.57 -2.60 -7.42
CA GLY A 44 -0.99 -3.79 -8.13
C GLY A 44 -2.50 -3.87 -8.30
N SER A 45 -3.05 -5.07 -8.33
CA SER A 45 -4.47 -5.27 -8.59
C SER A 45 -5.35 -4.69 -7.49
N ALA A 46 -4.89 -4.69 -6.24
CA ALA A 46 -5.65 -4.11 -5.14
C ALA A 46 -5.83 -2.61 -5.35
N ALA A 47 -4.78 -1.92 -5.79
CA ALA A 47 -4.85 -0.48 -6.04
C ALA A 47 -5.76 -0.17 -7.23
N ARG A 48 -5.69 -0.98 -8.28
CA ARG A 48 -6.52 -0.77 -9.47
C ARG A 48 -7.95 -1.23 -9.31
N ARG A 49 -8.20 -2.05 -8.29
CA ARG A 49 -9.53 -2.60 -8.03
C ARG A 49 -10.05 -3.47 -9.16
N ASP A 50 -9.16 -4.05 -9.94
CA ASP A 50 -9.55 -4.90 -11.05
C ASP A 50 -9.27 -6.37 -10.80
N GLY A 51 -8.80 -6.72 -9.59
CA GLY A 51 -8.60 -8.09 -9.23
C GLY A 51 -9.84 -8.69 -8.59
N ASP A 52 -9.93 -10.00 -8.58
CA ASP A 52 -11.01 -10.68 -7.89
C ASP A 52 -10.66 -10.81 -6.40
N ALA A 53 -11.55 -11.47 -5.64
CA ALA A 53 -11.37 -11.62 -4.20
C ALA A 53 -10.17 -12.48 -3.82
N ARG A 54 -9.59 -13.18 -4.79
CA ARG A 54 -8.43 -14.03 -4.56
C ARG A 54 -7.13 -13.39 -4.95
N SER A 55 -7.18 -12.19 -5.50
CA SER A 55 -5.98 -11.48 -5.90
C SER A 55 -5.12 -11.17 -4.69
N ASP A 56 -3.81 -11.24 -4.87
CA ASP A 56 -2.87 -10.87 -3.83
C ASP A 56 -3.01 -9.37 -3.54
N ILE A 57 -2.79 -9.05 -2.28
CA ILE A 57 -2.75 -7.65 -1.86
C ILE A 57 -1.29 -7.23 -1.81
N ASP A 58 -0.94 -6.24 -2.62
CA ASP A 58 0.42 -5.76 -2.72
C ASP A 58 0.58 -4.45 -1.96
N VAL A 59 1.55 -4.42 -1.05
CA VAL A 59 1.83 -3.26 -0.21
C VAL A 59 3.30 -2.91 -0.34
N LEU A 60 3.59 -1.62 -0.48
CA LEU A 60 4.95 -1.11 -0.47
C LEU A 60 5.19 -0.38 0.84
N VAL A 61 6.31 -0.68 1.50
CA VAL A 61 6.76 0.02 2.70
C VAL A 61 8.15 0.56 2.43
N VAL A 62 8.32 1.87 2.53
CA VAL A 62 9.63 2.51 2.40
C VAL A 62 10.01 3.07 3.76
N THR A 63 11.08 2.56 4.32
CA THR A 63 11.56 3.00 5.63
C THR A 63 13.03 2.66 5.80
N ASP A 64 13.73 3.45 6.62
CA ASP A 64 15.09 3.14 7.02
C ASP A 64 15.16 2.49 8.40
N ASP A 65 14.03 1.98 8.89
CA ASP A 65 13.98 1.22 10.13
C ASP A 65 14.81 -0.06 10.00
N PRO A 66 15.79 -0.30 10.88
CA PRO A 66 16.58 -1.53 10.85
C PRO A 66 15.74 -2.80 11.00
N ALA A 67 14.54 -2.69 11.59
CA ALA A 67 13.63 -3.82 11.76
C ALA A 67 12.67 -3.97 10.59
N LEU A 68 13.00 -3.44 9.43
CA LEU A 68 12.12 -3.46 8.26
C LEU A 68 11.59 -4.85 7.94
N ASP A 69 12.46 -5.86 7.95
CA ASP A 69 12.03 -7.22 7.60
C ASP A 69 10.95 -7.73 8.58
N ASP A 70 11.11 -7.44 9.86
CA ASP A 70 10.13 -7.83 10.86
C ASP A 70 8.82 -7.07 10.66
N ARG A 71 8.90 -5.78 10.33
CA ARG A 71 7.70 -4.97 10.08
C ARG A 71 6.92 -5.50 8.88
N VAL A 72 7.64 -5.86 7.83
CA VAL A 72 7.05 -6.41 6.61
C VAL A 72 6.34 -7.73 6.91
N ASP A 73 7.00 -8.62 7.61
CA ASP A 73 6.43 -9.93 7.94
C ASP A 73 5.20 -9.81 8.82
N ASP A 74 5.26 -8.94 9.83
CA ASP A 74 4.14 -8.73 10.73
C ASP A 74 2.94 -8.15 9.98
N LEU A 75 3.18 -7.18 9.12
CA LEU A 75 2.11 -6.55 8.37
C LEU A 75 1.47 -7.53 7.39
N ALA A 76 2.28 -8.34 6.71
CA ALA A 76 1.76 -9.35 5.79
C ALA A 76 0.86 -10.33 6.51
N GLU A 77 1.26 -10.77 7.70
CA GLU A 77 0.45 -11.70 8.50
C GLU A 77 -0.87 -11.08 8.92
N LEU A 78 -0.85 -9.82 9.35
CA LEU A 78 -2.06 -9.11 9.75
C LEU A 78 -3.03 -8.96 8.58
N ILE A 79 -2.52 -8.57 7.42
CA ILE A 79 -3.36 -8.39 6.25
C ILE A 79 -4.00 -9.72 5.86
N ARG A 80 -3.23 -10.80 5.90
CA ARG A 80 -3.77 -12.12 5.60
C ARG A 80 -4.88 -12.49 6.55
N ARG A 81 -4.73 -12.20 7.84
CA ARG A 81 -5.78 -12.47 8.83
C ARG A 81 -7.03 -11.65 8.58
N TRP A 82 -6.87 -10.38 8.23
CA TRP A 82 -8.01 -9.48 8.04
C TRP A 82 -8.79 -9.80 6.79
N THR A 83 -8.10 -10.21 5.73
CA THR A 83 -8.72 -10.33 4.41
C THR A 83 -8.92 -11.76 3.96
N GLY A 84 -8.19 -12.70 4.52
CA GLY A 84 -8.17 -14.06 4.03
C GLY A 84 -7.36 -14.24 2.76
N ASN A 85 -6.79 -13.16 2.23
CA ASN A 85 -6.02 -13.18 1.00
C ASN A 85 -4.53 -13.11 1.29
N ARG A 86 -3.73 -13.66 0.37
CA ARG A 86 -2.29 -13.54 0.49
C ARG A 86 -1.88 -12.07 0.37
N ALA A 87 -0.96 -11.67 1.22
CA ALA A 87 -0.41 -10.33 1.17
C ALA A 87 1.06 -10.42 0.77
N GLN A 88 1.45 -9.57 -0.17
CA GLN A 88 2.84 -9.41 -0.57
C GLN A 88 3.27 -8.03 -0.15
N VAL A 89 4.04 -7.94 0.93
CA VAL A 89 4.52 -6.68 1.44
C VAL A 89 5.98 -6.52 1.03
N VAL A 90 6.25 -5.50 0.23
CA VAL A 90 7.57 -5.21 -0.30
C VAL A 90 8.20 -4.12 0.54
N GLY A 91 9.29 -4.42 1.22
CA GLY A 91 10.02 -3.45 2.02
C GLY A 91 11.24 -2.93 1.28
N ARG A 92 11.42 -1.62 1.29
CA ARG A 92 12.59 -1.00 0.66
C ARG A 92 13.08 0.14 1.53
N THR A 93 14.38 0.35 1.56
CA THR A 93 14.94 1.54 2.18
C THR A 93 14.88 2.69 1.17
N PRO A 94 14.98 3.95 1.64
CA PRO A 94 15.09 5.07 0.71
C PRO A 94 16.26 4.93 -0.26
N ALA A 95 17.37 4.36 0.19
CA ALA A 95 18.53 4.11 -0.67
C ALA A 95 18.21 3.08 -1.75
N ASP A 96 17.46 2.04 -1.39
CA ASP A 96 17.02 1.04 -2.37
C ASP A 96 16.15 1.66 -3.44
N VAL A 97 15.20 2.50 -3.02
CA VAL A 97 14.31 3.19 -3.96
C VAL A 97 15.12 4.08 -4.90
N ALA A 98 16.07 4.84 -4.36
CA ALA A 98 16.91 5.71 -5.18
C ALA A 98 17.68 4.90 -6.23
N ARG A 99 18.19 3.75 -5.83
CA ARG A 99 18.91 2.86 -6.74
C ARG A 99 18.01 2.34 -7.85
N LEU A 100 16.79 1.93 -7.49
CA LEU A 100 15.83 1.43 -8.47
C LEU A 100 15.39 2.51 -9.45
N VAL A 101 15.21 3.72 -8.95
CA VAL A 101 14.85 4.87 -9.80
C VAL A 101 15.97 5.16 -10.81
N ARG A 102 17.22 5.19 -10.34
CA ARG A 102 18.36 5.44 -11.23
C ARG A 102 18.52 4.34 -12.27
N ALA A 103 18.21 3.10 -11.90
CA ALA A 103 18.30 1.96 -12.80
C ALA A 103 17.10 1.87 -13.75
N LYS A 104 16.09 2.72 -13.57
CA LYS A 104 14.88 2.71 -14.38
C LYS A 104 14.16 1.38 -14.35
N GLU A 105 14.12 0.78 -13.15
CA GLU A 105 13.44 -0.50 -13.00
C GLU A 105 11.93 -0.35 -13.23
N PRO A 106 11.31 -1.27 -13.98
CA PRO A 106 9.89 -1.15 -14.33
C PRO A 106 8.96 -1.07 -13.12
N ILE A 107 9.33 -1.69 -12.00
CA ILE A 107 8.47 -1.67 -10.81
C ILE A 107 8.26 -0.25 -10.28
N VAL A 108 9.23 0.65 -10.48
CA VAL A 108 9.10 2.04 -10.03
C VAL A 108 7.98 2.74 -10.78
N SER A 109 7.87 2.51 -12.08
CA SER A 109 6.78 3.07 -12.88
C SER A 109 5.44 2.55 -12.41
N GLU A 110 5.37 1.28 -12.06
CA GLU A 110 4.15 0.68 -11.54
C GLU A 110 3.75 1.34 -10.22
N TRP A 111 4.69 1.52 -9.31
CA TRP A 111 4.42 2.21 -8.04
C TRP A 111 3.96 3.64 -8.29
N THR A 112 4.66 4.36 -9.16
CA THR A 112 4.34 5.76 -9.42
C THR A 112 2.95 5.92 -10.00
N ARG A 113 2.56 5.02 -10.91
CA ARG A 113 1.27 5.10 -11.59
C ARG A 113 0.12 4.63 -10.71
N ASP A 114 0.30 3.52 -10.00
CA ASP A 114 -0.81 2.80 -9.39
C ASP A 114 -0.89 2.90 -7.88
N LEU A 115 0.12 3.44 -7.20
CA LEU A 115 0.18 3.40 -5.75
C LEU A 115 -0.90 4.29 -5.11
N ILE A 116 -1.65 3.70 -4.19
CA ILE A 116 -2.57 4.43 -3.32
C ILE A 116 -1.84 4.63 -1.99
N VAL A 117 -1.51 5.89 -1.68
CA VAL A 117 -0.75 6.22 -0.48
C VAL A 117 -1.62 6.07 0.76
N ILE A 118 -1.13 5.34 1.73
CA ILE A 118 -1.79 5.17 3.03
C ILE A 118 -1.12 6.08 4.07
N VAL A 119 0.20 6.06 4.13
CA VAL A 119 0.99 6.85 5.07
C VAL A 119 2.17 7.42 4.31
N GLY A 120 2.54 8.65 4.63
CA GLY A 120 3.72 9.28 4.04
C GLY A 120 3.41 10.00 2.74
N GLU A 121 4.43 10.20 1.95
CA GLU A 121 4.31 10.98 0.73
C GLU A 121 4.89 10.26 -0.47
N ARG A 122 4.26 10.46 -1.61
CA ARG A 122 4.68 9.86 -2.87
C ARG A 122 6.08 10.30 -3.29
N THR A 123 6.54 11.45 -2.78
CA THR A 123 7.89 11.93 -3.06
C THR A 123 8.98 10.98 -2.58
N ALA A 124 8.65 10.05 -1.68
CA ALA A 124 9.60 9.02 -1.28
C ALA A 124 10.02 8.14 -2.45
N LEU A 125 9.26 8.14 -3.55
CA LEU A 125 9.60 7.39 -4.77
C LEU A 125 10.49 8.17 -5.73
N GLY A 126 10.91 9.36 -5.34
CA GLY A 126 11.78 10.18 -6.17
C GLY A 126 11.04 11.27 -6.92
N LYS A 127 11.72 12.39 -7.12
CA LYS A 127 11.10 13.54 -7.77
C LYS A 127 10.92 13.35 -9.27
N ALA A 128 11.77 12.53 -9.85
CA ALA A 128 11.69 12.29 -11.30
C ALA A 128 10.52 11.41 -11.70
N ALA A 129 9.87 10.83 -10.74
CA ALA A 129 8.74 9.94 -10.98
C ALA A 129 7.49 10.69 -11.37
#